data_ddd02f4cd080942552d7edf09feb2731
#
_entry.id   ddd02f4cd080942552d7edf09feb2731
#
_cell.length_a   1.000
_cell.length_b   1.000
_cell.length_c   1.000
_cell.angle_alpha   90.00
_cell.angle_beta   90.00
_cell.angle_gamma   90.00
#
_symmetry.space_group_name_H-M   'P 1'
#
loop_
_entity.id
_entity.type
_entity.pdbx_description
1 polymer ?
#
loop_
_entity_poly.entity_id
_entity_poly.type
_entity_poly.pdbx_seq_one_letter_code
_entity_poly.pdbx_strand_id
1 'polypeptide(L)'
;RQRLDSSHVIGLVSHMSRLECVQETLRLALEALEPIEALARPVAWSVWWERYVASKLDYRTEAEPLRAKMAQAGQDAHDLLRWAKGQEGARAARKAVELLERVYAENFEEASGEAVDQRRAQPPGAVHNPHDPEAQWSTKKTTAQKEWVGYKVQVAETVEAQPRAAKEPTR
;
A
#
# COMPACT_ATOMS: atom_id res chain seq x y z
N ARG A 1 -20.00 -32.98 -9.15
CA ARG A 1 -18.81 -32.87 -8.29
C ARG A 1 -18.16 -31.53 -8.59
N GLN A 2 -17.99 -30.67 -7.60
CA GLN A 2 -17.27 -29.39 -7.76
C GLN A 2 -15.78 -29.62 -7.55
N ARG A 3 -14.97 -29.08 -8.43
CA ARG A 3 -13.53 -28.98 -8.27
C ARG A 3 -13.20 -27.50 -7.98
N LEU A 4 -12.55 -27.25 -6.86
CA LEU A 4 -12.05 -25.92 -6.48
C LEU A 4 -10.56 -25.91 -6.77
N ASP A 5 -10.12 -24.97 -7.60
CA ASP A 5 -8.73 -24.68 -7.83
C ASP A 5 -8.45 -23.23 -7.45
N SER A 6 -7.30 -22.97 -6.88
CA SER A 6 -6.89 -21.63 -6.52
C SER A 6 -5.56 -21.30 -7.19
N SER A 7 -5.59 -20.32 -8.06
CA SER A 7 -4.40 -19.77 -8.71
C SER A 7 -4.01 -18.45 -8.07
N HIS A 8 -2.71 -18.23 -7.95
CA HIS A 8 -2.17 -16.94 -7.52
C HIS A 8 -1.77 -16.14 -8.75
N VAL A 9 -2.42 -15.02 -8.94
CA VAL A 9 -1.99 -14.04 -9.93
C VAL A 9 -0.88 -13.21 -9.27
N ILE A 10 0.35 -13.52 -9.65
CA ILE A 10 1.51 -12.73 -9.22
C ILE A 10 1.47 -11.44 -10.05
N GLY A 11 1.06 -10.34 -9.44
CA GLY A 11 1.22 -9.02 -10.02
C GLY A 11 2.71 -8.68 -10.11
N LEU A 12 3.10 -7.89 -11.12
CA LEU A 12 4.42 -7.26 -11.21
C LEU A 12 4.58 -6.16 -10.11
N VAL A 13 3.90 -6.32 -9.01
CA VAL A 13 3.88 -5.37 -7.91
C VAL A 13 5.13 -5.60 -7.08
N SER A 14 6.04 -4.64 -7.13
CA SER A 14 7.23 -4.64 -6.28
C SER A 14 6.83 -4.52 -4.80
N HIS A 15 7.42 -5.38 -3.97
CA HIS A 15 7.29 -5.25 -2.52
C HIS A 15 8.11 -4.05 -2.06
N MET A 16 7.45 -3.04 -1.53
CA MET A 16 8.08 -1.88 -0.93
C MET A 16 8.25 -2.08 0.58
N SER A 17 9.36 -1.61 1.13
CA SER A 17 9.50 -1.47 2.58
C SER A 17 8.47 -0.48 3.14
N ARG A 18 8.22 -0.53 4.45
CA ARG A 18 7.27 0.42 5.08
C ARG A 18 7.64 1.88 4.81
N LEU A 19 8.93 2.21 4.89
CA LEU A 19 9.41 3.57 4.62
C LEU A 19 9.18 3.96 3.16
N GLU A 20 9.56 3.11 2.21
CA GLU A 20 9.33 3.34 0.79
C GLU A 20 7.85 3.56 0.48
N CYS A 21 6.97 2.73 1.04
CA CYS A 21 5.52 2.88 0.86
C CYS A 21 5.01 4.23 1.38
N VAL A 22 5.43 4.66 2.58
CA VAL A 22 5.04 5.97 3.15
C VAL A 22 5.57 7.12 2.32
N GLN A 23 6.85 7.10 1.94
CA GLN A 23 7.49 8.17 1.16
C GLN A 23 6.88 8.27 -0.23
N GLU A 24 6.64 7.13 -0.90
CA GLU A 24 6.01 7.12 -2.21
C GLU A 24 4.56 7.61 -2.15
N THR A 25 3.83 7.29 -1.08
CA THR A 25 2.46 7.80 -0.90
C THR A 25 2.45 9.31 -0.66
N LEU A 26 3.44 9.84 0.09
CA LEU A 26 3.64 11.29 0.25
C LEU A 26 3.93 11.97 -1.09
N ARG A 27 4.81 11.38 -1.90
CA ARG A 27 5.13 11.87 -3.25
C ARG A 27 3.87 11.96 -4.11
N LEU A 28 3.08 10.88 -4.17
CA LEU A 28 1.83 10.85 -4.95
C LEU A 28 0.81 11.89 -4.48
N ALA A 29 0.69 12.10 -3.17
CA ALA A 29 -0.21 13.12 -2.62
C ALA A 29 0.24 14.54 -3.00
N LEU A 30 1.55 14.84 -2.87
CA LEU A 30 2.12 16.15 -3.25
C LEU A 30 1.95 16.41 -4.75
N GLU A 31 2.26 15.44 -5.62
CA GLU A 31 2.09 15.56 -7.06
C GLU A 31 0.62 15.76 -7.47
N ALA A 32 -0.32 15.12 -6.78
CA ALA A 32 -1.75 15.30 -7.05
C ALA A 32 -2.28 16.67 -6.57
N LEU A 33 -1.67 17.26 -5.54
CA LEU A 33 -2.05 18.57 -5.00
C LEU A 33 -1.38 19.72 -5.73
N GLU A 34 -0.20 19.49 -6.35
CA GLU A 34 0.61 20.55 -7.00
C GLU A 34 -0.15 21.35 -8.09
N PRO A 35 -0.90 20.73 -9.02
CA PRO A 35 -1.59 21.46 -10.09
C PRO A 35 -2.78 22.29 -9.62
N ILE A 36 -3.17 22.21 -8.33
CA ILE A 36 -4.35 22.92 -7.82
C ILE A 36 -3.96 24.33 -7.40
N GLU A 37 -4.15 25.30 -8.29
CA GLU A 37 -3.75 26.72 -8.07
C GLU A 37 -4.51 27.38 -6.89
N ALA A 38 -5.73 26.93 -6.59
CA ALA A 38 -6.56 27.50 -5.52
C ALA A 38 -6.05 27.19 -4.09
N LEU A 39 -5.03 26.34 -3.95
CA LEU A 39 -4.50 25.95 -2.64
C LEU A 39 -3.50 26.97 -2.09
N ALA A 40 -3.76 27.47 -0.89
CA ALA A 40 -2.80 28.26 -0.12
C ALA A 40 -1.75 27.31 0.49
N ARG A 41 -0.61 27.15 -0.23
CA ARG A 41 0.44 26.22 0.19
C ARG A 41 1.10 26.65 1.50
N PRO A 42 1.34 25.72 2.43
CA PRO A 42 2.01 26.02 3.68
C PRO A 42 3.50 26.28 3.44
N VAL A 43 4.15 26.95 4.40
CA VAL A 43 5.60 27.23 4.33
C VAL A 43 6.43 25.96 4.16
N ALA A 44 5.99 24.85 4.75
CA ALA A 44 6.66 23.55 4.65
C ALA A 44 6.58 22.91 3.25
N TRP A 45 5.74 23.42 2.34
CA TRP A 45 5.51 22.82 1.02
C TRP A 45 6.79 22.58 0.23
N SER A 46 7.66 23.58 0.14
CA SER A 46 8.93 23.48 -0.59
C SER A 46 9.86 22.43 0.00
N VAL A 47 9.87 22.30 1.33
CA VAL A 47 10.67 21.28 2.04
C VAL A 47 10.14 19.87 1.77
N TRP A 48 8.82 19.68 1.79
CA TRP A 48 8.19 18.39 1.44
C TRP A 48 8.45 18.02 -0.02
N TRP A 49 8.29 19.00 -0.93
CA TRP A 49 8.54 18.80 -2.36
C TRP A 49 9.97 18.36 -2.64
N GLU A 50 10.95 19.07 -2.09
CA GLU A 50 12.36 18.72 -2.22
C GLU A 50 12.64 17.32 -1.68
N ARG A 51 12.08 16.98 -0.51
CA ARG A 51 12.35 15.72 0.16
C ARG A 51 11.74 14.51 -0.55
N TYR A 52 10.52 14.62 -1.09
CA TYR A 52 9.77 13.46 -1.59
C TYR A 52 9.60 13.44 -3.10
N VAL A 53 9.66 14.58 -3.78
CA VAL A 53 9.44 14.69 -5.24
C VAL A 53 10.71 14.97 -6.00
N ALA A 54 11.45 16.00 -5.63
CA ALA A 54 12.64 16.42 -6.37
C ALA A 54 13.86 15.55 -6.10
N SER A 55 14.03 15.07 -4.87
CA SER A 55 15.14 14.21 -4.49
C SER A 55 14.91 12.75 -4.92
N LYS A 56 15.98 12.09 -5.40
CA LYS A 56 15.94 10.63 -5.54
C LYS A 56 15.87 10.00 -4.16
N LEU A 57 14.80 9.26 -3.89
CA LEU A 57 14.65 8.54 -2.64
C LEU A 57 15.75 7.49 -2.52
N ASP A 58 16.67 7.68 -1.56
CA ASP A 58 17.69 6.69 -1.23
C ASP A 58 17.15 5.76 -0.13
N TYR A 59 16.84 4.54 -0.52
CA TYR A 59 16.29 3.51 0.36
C TYR A 59 17.37 2.66 1.05
N ARG A 60 18.64 2.81 0.66
CA ARG A 60 19.78 2.07 1.21
C ARG A 60 20.32 2.80 2.44
N THR A 61 19.80 2.49 3.61
CA THR A 61 20.17 3.20 4.82
C THR A 61 20.33 2.25 6.00
N GLU A 62 21.27 2.56 6.89
CA GLU A 62 21.46 1.86 8.17
C GLU A 62 20.23 2.05 9.11
N ALA A 63 20.07 1.16 10.10
CA ALA A 63 18.87 1.07 10.93
C ALA A 63 18.53 2.36 11.71
N GLU A 64 19.51 3.10 12.21
CA GLU A 64 19.27 4.35 12.94
C GLU A 64 18.78 5.49 12.04
N PRO A 65 19.45 5.78 10.90
CA PRO A 65 18.90 6.72 9.92
C PRO A 65 17.51 6.31 9.39
N LEU A 66 17.21 4.99 9.32
CA LEU A 66 15.90 4.49 8.91
C LEU A 66 14.78 4.92 9.86
N ARG A 67 15.01 4.83 11.18
CA ARG A 67 14.05 5.28 12.19
C ARG A 67 13.79 6.79 12.12
N ALA A 68 14.85 7.57 11.98
CA ALA A 68 14.75 9.02 11.85
C ALA A 68 13.97 9.41 10.58
N LYS A 69 14.26 8.75 9.44
CA LYS A 69 13.52 8.95 8.17
C LYS A 69 12.04 8.58 8.32
N MET A 70 11.74 7.47 9.02
CA MET A 70 10.36 7.04 9.23
C MET A 70 9.60 8.02 10.14
N ALA A 71 10.21 8.50 11.22
CA ALA A 71 9.61 9.49 12.09
C ALA A 71 9.35 10.82 11.35
N GLN A 72 10.32 11.27 10.54
CA GLN A 72 10.15 12.47 9.71
C GLN A 72 9.02 12.31 8.69
N ALA A 73 8.96 11.16 8.01
CA ALA A 73 7.89 10.88 7.04
C ALA A 73 6.52 10.81 7.71
N GLY A 74 6.44 10.28 8.93
CA GLY A 74 5.22 10.29 9.73
C GLY A 74 4.76 11.70 10.11
N GLN A 75 5.68 12.55 10.56
CA GLN A 75 5.37 13.93 10.89
C GLN A 75 4.94 14.73 9.65
N ASP A 76 5.67 14.58 8.54
CA ASP A 76 5.31 15.26 7.29
C ASP A 76 3.95 14.81 6.75
N ALA A 77 3.63 13.52 6.86
CA ALA A 77 2.32 13.00 6.46
C ALA A 77 1.19 13.56 7.35
N HIS A 78 1.40 13.60 8.67
CA HIS A 78 0.45 14.19 9.60
C HIS A 78 0.17 15.66 9.24
N ASP A 79 1.21 16.45 9.05
CA ASP A 79 1.09 17.88 8.79
C ASP A 79 0.46 18.15 7.42
N LEU A 80 0.83 17.37 6.40
CA LEU A 80 0.21 17.44 5.06
C LEU A 80 -1.29 17.10 5.11
N LEU A 81 -1.67 16.04 5.81
CA LEU A 81 -3.08 15.64 5.98
C LEU A 81 -3.88 16.70 6.75
N ARG A 82 -3.32 17.24 7.84
CA ARG A 82 -3.94 18.29 8.63
C ARG A 82 -4.18 19.55 7.80
N TRP A 83 -3.18 19.96 7.02
CA TRP A 83 -3.31 21.10 6.10
C TRP A 83 -4.36 20.80 5.01
N ALA A 84 -4.32 19.64 4.34
CA ALA A 84 -5.23 19.29 3.26
C ALA A 84 -6.69 19.24 3.70
N LYS A 85 -6.98 18.78 4.93
CA LYS A 85 -8.33 18.80 5.53
C LYS A 85 -8.91 20.20 5.66
N GLY A 86 -8.08 21.22 5.83
CA GLY A 86 -8.48 22.62 5.89
C GLY A 86 -8.67 23.28 4.51
N GLN A 87 -8.37 22.60 3.40
CA GLN A 87 -8.41 23.13 2.05
C GLN A 87 -9.58 22.56 1.24
N GLU A 88 -10.55 23.39 0.92
CA GLU A 88 -11.70 22.96 0.13
C GLU A 88 -11.31 22.47 -1.28
N GLY A 89 -10.30 23.12 -1.89
CA GLY A 89 -9.72 22.75 -3.19
C GLY A 89 -9.03 21.38 -3.21
N ALA A 90 -8.59 20.85 -2.06
CA ALA A 90 -7.92 19.55 -1.98
C ALA A 90 -8.83 18.37 -2.38
N ARG A 91 -10.16 18.59 -2.50
CA ARG A 91 -11.10 17.59 -2.99
C ARG A 91 -10.76 17.08 -4.40
N ALA A 92 -10.10 17.89 -5.23
CA ALA A 92 -9.66 17.47 -6.56
C ALA A 92 -8.60 16.35 -6.49
N ALA A 93 -7.77 16.31 -5.43
CA ALA A 93 -6.77 15.28 -5.16
C ALA A 93 -7.26 14.22 -4.16
N ARG A 94 -8.56 14.10 -3.92
CA ARG A 94 -9.16 13.28 -2.87
C ARG A 94 -8.60 11.85 -2.80
N LYS A 95 -8.48 11.17 -3.93
CA LYS A 95 -7.99 9.77 -3.96
C LYS A 95 -6.58 9.63 -3.41
N ALA A 96 -5.68 10.56 -3.76
CA ALA A 96 -4.31 10.53 -3.27
C ALA A 96 -4.22 10.90 -1.78
N VAL A 97 -5.05 11.85 -1.33
CA VAL A 97 -5.13 12.24 0.08
C VAL A 97 -5.72 11.11 0.94
N GLU A 98 -6.79 10.46 0.48
CA GLU A 98 -7.39 9.28 1.16
C GLU A 98 -6.40 8.11 1.25
N LEU A 99 -5.62 7.88 0.18
CA LEU A 99 -4.57 6.86 0.21
C LEU A 99 -3.47 7.19 1.24
N LEU A 100 -3.04 8.46 1.28
CA LEU A 100 -2.09 8.93 2.29
C LEU A 100 -2.65 8.78 3.70
N GLU A 101 -3.92 9.13 3.92
CA GLU A 101 -4.59 8.97 5.22
C GLU A 101 -4.63 7.50 5.65
N ARG A 102 -4.94 6.58 4.73
CA ARG A 102 -4.94 5.14 4.98
C ARG A 102 -3.52 4.65 5.35
N VAL A 103 -2.52 4.95 4.53
CA VAL A 103 -1.13 4.53 4.78
C VAL A 103 -0.59 5.14 6.07
N TYR A 104 -0.95 6.39 6.39
CA TYR A 104 -0.61 7.01 7.66
C TYR A 104 -1.20 6.24 8.84
N ALA A 105 -2.50 5.97 8.84
CA ALA A 105 -3.19 5.24 9.91
C ALA A 105 -2.66 3.80 10.09
N GLU A 106 -2.20 3.15 9.03
CA GLU A 106 -1.62 1.80 9.07
C GLU A 106 -0.19 1.77 9.65
N ASN A 107 0.53 2.88 9.60
CA ASN A 107 1.94 2.95 9.98
C ASN A 107 2.23 3.75 11.24
N PHE A 108 1.35 4.68 11.60
CA PHE A 108 1.56 5.61 12.69
C PHE A 108 0.37 5.66 13.66
N GLU A 109 0.64 6.14 14.85
CA GLU A 109 -0.36 6.46 15.85
C GLU A 109 -0.03 7.81 16.49
N GLU A 110 -1.06 8.55 16.86
CA GLU A 110 -0.89 9.80 17.58
C GLU A 110 -0.46 9.49 19.02
N ALA A 111 0.74 9.94 19.37
CA ALA A 111 1.17 9.98 20.76
C ALA A 111 0.49 11.17 21.49
N SER A 112 0.64 11.24 22.79
CA SER A 112 0.09 12.33 23.59
C SER A 112 0.63 13.69 23.13
N GLY A 113 -0.17 14.44 22.37
CA GLY A 113 0.20 15.75 21.83
C GLY A 113 0.42 15.74 20.31
N GLU A 114 1.35 16.55 19.83
CA GLU A 114 1.67 16.70 18.40
C GLU A 114 2.68 15.66 17.85
N ALA A 115 3.18 14.77 18.71
CA ALA A 115 4.16 13.76 18.32
C ALA A 115 3.48 12.56 17.64
N VAL A 116 4.14 12.04 16.62
CA VAL A 116 3.70 10.88 15.84
C VAL A 116 4.63 9.70 16.12
N ASP A 117 4.06 8.62 16.64
CA ASP A 117 4.81 7.39 16.90
C ASP A 117 4.57 6.35 15.80
N GLN A 118 5.63 5.64 15.44
CA GLN A 118 5.54 4.53 14.49
C GLN A 118 4.89 3.31 15.16
N ARG A 119 3.83 2.78 14.57
CA ARG A 119 3.22 1.51 15.00
C ARG A 119 4.22 0.37 14.94
N ARG A 120 4.26 -0.44 15.99
CA ARG A 120 5.11 -1.64 16.05
C ARG A 120 4.83 -2.61 14.92
N ALA A 121 3.56 -2.82 14.58
CA ALA A 121 3.11 -3.71 13.50
C ALA A 121 2.03 -3.03 12.66
N GLN A 122 2.00 -3.35 11.37
CA GLN A 122 0.91 -2.94 10.49
C GLN A 122 -0.31 -3.86 10.68
N PRO A 123 -1.54 -3.34 10.47
CA PRO A 123 -2.75 -4.15 10.50
C PRO A 123 -2.78 -5.15 9.33
N PRO A 124 -3.57 -6.24 9.43
CA PRO A 124 -3.82 -7.11 8.29
C PRO A 124 -4.43 -6.34 7.11
N GLY A 125 -3.95 -6.60 5.90
CA GLY A 125 -4.42 -5.92 4.70
C GLY A 125 -3.86 -4.50 4.51
N ALA A 126 -2.77 -4.15 5.21
CA ALA A 126 -2.08 -2.89 5.00
C ALA A 126 -1.58 -2.74 3.56
N VAL A 127 -1.50 -1.49 3.11
CA VAL A 127 -0.97 -1.15 1.78
C VAL A 127 0.53 -1.44 1.73
N HIS A 128 0.94 -2.25 0.76
CA HIS A 128 2.34 -2.59 0.51
C HIS A 128 2.92 -1.89 -0.73
N ASN A 129 2.04 -1.39 -1.59
CA ASN A 129 2.42 -0.59 -2.75
C ASN A 129 1.31 0.45 -3.02
N PRO A 130 1.59 1.75 -2.99
CA PRO A 130 0.59 2.78 -3.21
C PRO A 130 0.10 2.87 -4.67
N HIS A 131 0.81 2.28 -5.64
CA HIS A 131 0.36 2.18 -7.04
C HIS A 131 -0.65 1.04 -7.25
N ASP A 132 -0.70 0.07 -6.32
CA ASP A 132 -1.67 -1.01 -6.30
C ASP A 132 -2.07 -1.32 -4.83
N PRO A 133 -2.88 -0.44 -4.21
CA PRO A 133 -3.20 -0.53 -2.79
C PRO A 133 -4.09 -1.74 -2.43
N GLU A 134 -4.68 -2.40 -3.42
CA GLU A 134 -5.51 -3.60 -3.24
C GLU A 134 -4.68 -4.90 -3.30
N ALA A 135 -3.44 -4.83 -3.77
CA ALA A 135 -2.56 -5.99 -3.81
C ALA A 135 -2.18 -6.45 -2.41
N GLN A 136 -2.41 -7.72 -2.11
CA GLN A 136 -2.22 -8.30 -0.79
C GLN A 136 -0.91 -9.06 -0.70
N TRP A 137 -0.22 -8.93 0.44
CA TRP A 137 0.93 -9.76 0.73
C TRP A 137 0.48 -11.16 1.16
N SER A 138 1.11 -12.17 0.58
CA SER A 138 0.78 -13.57 0.88
C SER A 138 2.05 -14.39 1.06
N THR A 139 2.05 -15.24 2.09
CA THR A 139 3.11 -16.22 2.32
C THR A 139 2.58 -17.63 2.06
N LYS A 140 3.30 -18.42 1.27
CA LYS A 140 3.07 -19.85 1.18
C LYS A 140 4.08 -20.56 2.05
N LYS A 141 3.62 -21.28 3.07
CA LYS A 141 4.46 -22.18 3.87
C LYS A 141 4.89 -23.38 3.00
N THR A 142 5.94 -23.20 2.24
CA THR A 142 6.69 -24.27 1.57
C THR A 142 8.11 -24.27 2.13
N THR A 143 8.87 -25.34 1.89
CA THR A 143 10.27 -25.48 2.29
C THR A 143 11.14 -24.27 1.85
N ALA A 144 10.69 -23.46 0.90
CA ALA A 144 11.37 -22.29 0.36
C ALA A 144 10.77 -20.94 0.77
N GLN A 145 9.84 -20.88 1.74
CA GLN A 145 9.16 -19.66 2.21
C GLN A 145 8.98 -18.60 1.10
N LYS A 146 8.17 -18.90 0.09
CA LYS A 146 7.91 -17.94 -1.00
C LYS A 146 6.89 -16.91 -0.54
N GLU A 147 7.32 -15.66 -0.57
CA GLU A 147 6.50 -14.49 -0.30
C GLU A 147 6.21 -13.78 -1.62
N TRP A 148 4.99 -13.26 -1.78
CA TRP A 148 4.61 -12.46 -2.94
C TRP A 148 3.52 -11.46 -2.58
N VAL A 149 3.46 -10.39 -3.36
CA VAL A 149 2.36 -9.43 -3.34
C VAL A 149 1.51 -9.64 -4.59
N GLY A 150 0.19 -9.71 -4.45
CA GLY A 150 -0.69 -9.93 -5.58
C GLY A 150 -2.10 -10.33 -5.17
N TYR A 151 -2.80 -11.01 -6.08
CA TYR A 151 -4.19 -11.39 -5.92
C TYR A 151 -4.34 -12.91 -5.83
N LYS A 152 -5.33 -13.35 -5.04
CA LYS A 152 -5.73 -14.76 -4.98
C LYS A 152 -7.01 -14.95 -5.76
N VAL A 153 -6.94 -15.69 -6.86
CA VAL A 153 -8.11 -16.08 -7.66
C VAL A 153 -8.53 -17.48 -7.24
N GLN A 154 -9.82 -17.65 -6.95
CA GLN A 154 -10.43 -18.96 -6.71
C GLN A 154 -11.34 -19.29 -7.89
N VAL A 155 -11.06 -20.39 -8.58
CA VAL A 155 -11.87 -20.89 -9.69
C VAL A 155 -12.63 -22.13 -9.22
N ALA A 156 -13.95 -22.11 -9.39
CA ALA A 156 -14.81 -23.26 -9.13
C ALA A 156 -15.33 -23.81 -10.47
N GLU A 157 -15.00 -25.05 -10.79
CA GLU A 157 -15.53 -25.76 -11.95
C GLU A 157 -16.56 -26.80 -11.53
N THR A 158 -17.68 -26.85 -12.25
CA THR A 158 -18.65 -27.94 -12.12
C THR A 158 -18.21 -29.06 -13.05
N VAL A 159 -17.73 -30.15 -12.46
CA VAL A 159 -17.38 -31.36 -13.23
C VAL A 159 -18.65 -32.19 -13.43
N GLU A 160 -19.17 -32.21 -14.65
CA GLU A 160 -20.23 -33.16 -15.01
C GLU A 160 -19.69 -34.58 -14.94
N ALA A 161 -20.43 -35.45 -14.26
CA ALA A 161 -20.09 -36.87 -14.22
C ALA A 161 -20.29 -37.46 -15.63
N GLN A 162 -19.21 -37.83 -16.31
CA GLN A 162 -19.32 -38.64 -17.52
C GLN A 162 -20.12 -39.93 -17.18
N PRO A 163 -21.18 -40.24 -17.96
CA PRO A 163 -21.90 -41.51 -17.74
C PRO A 163 -20.90 -42.65 -17.92
N ARG A 164 -20.78 -43.49 -16.91
CA ARG A 164 -20.02 -44.75 -17.00
C ARG A 164 -20.57 -45.54 -18.18
N ALA A 165 -19.72 -45.78 -19.20
CA ALA A 165 -20.04 -46.74 -20.23
C ALA A 165 -20.47 -48.06 -19.59
N ALA A 166 -21.68 -48.51 -19.93
CA ALA A 166 -22.17 -49.77 -19.47
C ALA A 166 -21.20 -50.88 -19.91
N LYS A 167 -20.71 -51.67 -18.95
CA LYS A 167 -19.94 -52.89 -19.29
C LYS A 167 -20.89 -53.82 -20.03
N GLU A 168 -20.58 -54.11 -21.29
CA GLU A 168 -21.25 -55.19 -22.01
C GLU A 168 -21.03 -56.49 -21.25
N PRO A 169 -22.08 -57.34 -21.10
CA PRO A 169 -21.91 -58.66 -20.51
C PRO A 169 -21.15 -59.55 -21.47
N THR A 170 -20.00 -60.03 -21.04
CA THR A 170 -19.25 -61.07 -21.76
C THR A 170 -20.07 -62.35 -21.85
N ARG A 171 -20.33 -62.83 -23.07
CA ARG A 171 -20.91 -64.14 -23.35
C ARG A 171 -19.88 -65.24 -23.10
#